data_48056d07c22bab83ccf031ca0fc46174
#
_entry.id   48056d07c22bab83ccf031ca0fc46174
#
_cell.length_a   1.000
_cell.length_b   1.000
_cell.length_c   1.000
_cell.angle_alpha   90.00
_cell.angle_beta   90.00
_cell.angle_gamma   90.00
#
_symmetry.space_group_name_H-M   'P 1'
#
loop_
_entity.id
_entity.type
_entity.pdbx_description
1 polymer ?
#
loop_
_entity_poly.entity_id
_entity_poly.type
_entity_poly.pdbx_seq_one_letter_code
_entity_poly.pdbx_strand_id
1 'polypeptide(L)'
;LILDEPTAGLDGATADEVVATIKGICAESGMSVVAITHDLDVAGKFAESVTVLKEGCVLETVSHSELMNNPGTDYARKLVDAQRLERRPGDEMDSSAGAPVFSASSFDVVTPDGKVATRNAAFSINHGRGLSLFGPSGSGKSTIVRAITGERPAEKGSVTLDLGDGDMHVLARSFKDRSQTELAAVQMVPQDPATSLNPALCVDTQLSRAVRRVHPRWSRKEVRERVSELLALVRLPDEIKRQHPRSLSGGQAQRVAIARALAHEPKVLVCDESTSALDPTTQKDILDTLNQLKRDEGLALVVVTHAERVARYTCEEEIAVPFEG
;
A
#
# COMPACT_ATOMS: atom_id res chain seq x y z
N LEU A 1 -1.69 6.62 -33.00
CA LEU A 1 -0.81 6.59 -31.82
C LEU A 1 -1.27 5.48 -30.88
N ILE A 2 -0.34 4.62 -30.45
CA ILE A 2 -0.60 3.57 -29.46
C ILE A 2 0.18 3.95 -28.20
N LEU A 3 -0.50 3.94 -27.06
CA LEU A 3 0.05 4.28 -25.74
C LEU A 3 -0.16 3.11 -24.79
N ASP A 4 0.89 2.72 -24.09
CA ASP A 4 0.86 1.68 -23.08
C ASP A 4 1.16 2.30 -21.71
N GLU A 5 0.14 2.32 -20.83
CA GLU A 5 0.20 2.92 -19.48
C GLU A 5 0.83 4.34 -19.44
N PRO A 6 0.32 5.31 -20.24
CA PRO A 6 1.00 6.60 -20.45
C PRO A 6 1.08 7.49 -19.20
N THR A 7 0.32 7.19 -18.16
CA THR A 7 0.28 7.96 -16.91
C THR A 7 0.73 7.15 -15.70
N ALA A 8 1.27 5.93 -15.91
CA ALA A 8 1.71 5.08 -14.82
C ALA A 8 2.80 5.74 -13.96
N GLY A 9 2.63 5.74 -12.66
CA GLY A 9 3.58 6.32 -11.70
C GLY A 9 3.58 7.85 -11.62
N LEU A 10 2.67 8.53 -12.32
CA LEU A 10 2.50 9.98 -12.22
C LEU A 10 1.45 10.32 -11.13
N ASP A 11 1.63 11.46 -10.49
CA ASP A 11 0.57 12.06 -9.66
C ASP A 11 -0.56 12.59 -10.55
N GLY A 12 -1.75 12.81 -9.95
CA GLY A 12 -2.95 13.16 -10.70
C GLY A 12 -2.82 14.43 -11.54
N ALA A 13 -2.12 15.47 -11.05
CA ALA A 13 -1.94 16.73 -11.78
C ALA A 13 -1.03 16.54 -12.99
N THR A 14 0.10 15.87 -12.80
CA THR A 14 1.03 15.54 -13.89
C THR A 14 0.38 14.59 -14.92
N ALA A 15 -0.41 13.62 -14.48
CA ALA A 15 -1.16 12.74 -15.37
C ALA A 15 -2.14 13.53 -16.25
N ASP A 16 -2.86 14.50 -15.68
CA ASP A 16 -3.78 15.35 -16.41
C ASP A 16 -3.09 16.21 -17.46
N GLU A 17 -1.92 16.78 -17.15
CA GLU A 17 -1.11 17.54 -18.10
C GLU A 17 -0.64 16.66 -19.28
N VAL A 18 -0.18 15.46 -18.99
CA VAL A 18 0.23 14.48 -20.03
C VAL A 18 -0.94 14.12 -20.94
N VAL A 19 -2.12 13.81 -20.36
CA VAL A 19 -3.34 13.53 -21.13
C VAL A 19 -3.72 14.71 -22.02
N ALA A 20 -3.73 15.92 -21.47
CA ALA A 20 -4.08 17.13 -22.21
C ALA A 20 -3.09 17.38 -23.38
N THR A 21 -1.79 17.20 -23.14
CA THR A 21 -0.74 17.34 -24.15
C THR A 21 -0.93 16.36 -25.30
N ILE A 22 -1.15 15.08 -24.98
CA ILE A 22 -1.36 14.02 -25.99
C ILE A 22 -2.62 14.31 -26.82
N LYS A 23 -3.71 14.71 -26.17
CA LYS A 23 -4.96 15.08 -26.87
C LYS A 23 -4.76 16.27 -27.82
N GLY A 24 -4.00 17.28 -27.39
CA GLY A 24 -3.64 18.43 -28.22
C GLY A 24 -2.89 18.01 -29.49
N ILE A 25 -1.83 17.23 -29.34
CA ILE A 25 -1.01 16.70 -30.45
C ILE A 25 -1.88 15.88 -31.41
N CYS A 26 -2.76 15.04 -30.90
CA CYS A 26 -3.63 14.19 -31.74
C CYS A 26 -4.66 15.03 -32.50
N ALA A 27 -5.23 16.04 -31.86
CA ALA A 27 -6.18 16.96 -32.52
C ALA A 27 -5.50 17.75 -33.66
N GLU A 28 -4.31 18.28 -33.43
CA GLU A 28 -3.55 19.03 -34.44
C GLU A 28 -3.09 18.17 -35.63
N SER A 29 -2.73 16.91 -35.38
CA SER A 29 -2.20 16.00 -36.39
C SER A 29 -3.26 15.09 -37.02
N GLY A 30 -4.51 15.11 -36.55
CA GLY A 30 -5.58 14.23 -37.03
C GLY A 30 -5.37 12.75 -36.68
N MET A 31 -4.55 12.45 -35.68
CA MET A 31 -4.25 11.06 -35.26
C MET A 31 -5.31 10.49 -34.36
N SER A 32 -5.68 9.22 -34.60
CA SER A 32 -6.44 8.43 -33.63
C SER A 32 -5.53 7.88 -32.54
N VAL A 33 -6.05 7.75 -31.31
CA VAL A 33 -5.35 7.20 -30.16
C VAL A 33 -5.96 5.86 -29.76
N VAL A 34 -5.08 4.90 -29.46
CA VAL A 34 -5.42 3.68 -28.71
C VAL A 34 -4.57 3.72 -27.43
N ALA A 35 -5.20 3.85 -26.28
CA ALA A 35 -4.52 3.84 -24.98
C ALA A 35 -4.83 2.54 -24.25
N ILE A 36 -3.80 1.89 -23.73
CA ILE A 36 -3.89 0.75 -22.84
C ILE A 36 -3.67 1.29 -21.42
N THR A 37 -4.62 1.05 -20.54
CA THR A 37 -4.51 1.45 -19.13
C THR A 37 -5.42 0.60 -18.26
N HIS A 38 -5.05 0.43 -17.01
CA HIS A 38 -5.90 -0.17 -15.98
C HIS A 38 -6.70 0.90 -15.20
N ASP A 39 -6.40 2.18 -15.41
CA ASP A 39 -7.10 3.29 -14.74
C ASP A 39 -8.29 3.75 -15.60
N LEU A 40 -9.51 3.50 -15.08
CA LEU A 40 -10.75 3.88 -15.79
C LEU A 40 -10.93 5.39 -15.88
N ASP A 41 -10.43 6.18 -14.93
CA ASP A 41 -10.50 7.64 -14.98
C ASP A 41 -9.65 8.17 -16.13
N VAL A 42 -8.46 7.59 -16.32
CA VAL A 42 -7.58 7.90 -17.45
C VAL A 42 -8.19 7.44 -18.75
N ALA A 43 -8.79 6.23 -18.81
CA ALA A 43 -9.48 5.74 -20.00
C ALA A 43 -10.61 6.70 -20.44
N GLY A 44 -11.41 7.21 -19.48
CA GLY A 44 -12.48 8.17 -19.76
C GLY A 44 -11.99 9.54 -20.25
N LYS A 45 -10.75 9.92 -19.93
CA LYS A 45 -10.16 11.15 -20.45
C LYS A 45 -9.66 11.02 -21.88
N PHE A 46 -9.20 9.83 -22.29
CA PHE A 46 -8.65 9.60 -23.63
C PHE A 46 -9.69 9.23 -24.68
N ALA A 47 -10.65 8.40 -24.33
CA ALA A 47 -11.45 7.67 -25.30
C ALA A 47 -12.97 7.82 -25.10
N GLU A 48 -13.70 7.88 -26.20
CA GLU A 48 -15.16 7.81 -26.21
C GLU A 48 -15.65 6.37 -25.97
N SER A 49 -14.86 5.39 -26.37
CA SER A 49 -15.16 3.95 -26.27
C SER A 49 -14.07 3.23 -25.50
N VAL A 50 -14.48 2.40 -24.56
CA VAL A 50 -13.61 1.57 -23.73
C VAL A 50 -13.86 0.09 -24.02
N THR A 51 -12.79 -0.66 -24.29
CA THR A 51 -12.85 -2.11 -24.48
C THR A 51 -12.25 -2.80 -23.28
N VAL A 52 -13.06 -3.60 -22.58
CA VAL A 52 -12.62 -4.38 -21.42
C VAL A 52 -12.03 -5.70 -21.89
N LEU A 53 -10.77 -5.95 -21.53
CA LEU A 53 -10.01 -7.14 -21.87
C LEU A 53 -9.73 -7.99 -20.63
N LYS A 54 -9.87 -9.30 -20.76
CA LYS A 54 -9.44 -10.27 -19.74
C LYS A 54 -8.88 -11.52 -20.40
N GLU A 55 -7.70 -11.94 -19.97
CA GLU A 55 -7.03 -13.16 -20.47
C GLU A 55 -6.94 -13.24 -22.01
N GLY A 56 -6.71 -12.08 -22.66
CA GLY A 56 -6.63 -11.97 -24.10
C GLY A 56 -7.99 -11.94 -24.84
N CYS A 57 -9.10 -12.00 -24.12
CA CYS A 57 -10.45 -11.95 -24.70
C CYS A 57 -11.10 -10.58 -24.48
N VAL A 58 -11.79 -10.07 -25.51
CA VAL A 58 -12.67 -8.92 -25.40
C VAL A 58 -13.94 -9.36 -24.69
N LEU A 59 -14.26 -8.72 -23.57
CA LEU A 59 -15.47 -9.00 -22.80
C LEU A 59 -16.63 -8.09 -23.22
N GLU A 60 -16.34 -6.81 -23.36
CA GLU A 60 -17.30 -5.81 -23.80
C GLU A 60 -16.59 -4.58 -24.37
N THR A 61 -17.30 -3.85 -25.23
CA THR A 61 -16.87 -2.55 -25.76
C THR A 61 -18.05 -1.60 -25.66
N VAL A 62 -17.93 -0.58 -24.84
CA VAL A 62 -19.01 0.37 -24.50
C VAL A 62 -18.42 1.77 -24.34
N SER A 63 -19.28 2.79 -24.21
CA SER A 63 -18.81 4.12 -23.80
C SER A 63 -18.27 4.08 -22.36
N HIS A 64 -17.34 4.98 -22.03
CA HIS A 64 -16.85 5.10 -20.65
C HIS A 64 -18.01 5.33 -19.66
N SER A 65 -18.96 6.20 -20.00
CA SER A 65 -20.13 6.47 -19.17
C SER A 65 -20.99 5.22 -18.94
N GLU A 66 -21.18 4.40 -19.96
CA GLU A 66 -21.93 3.15 -19.86
C GLU A 66 -21.19 2.13 -19.00
N LEU A 67 -19.86 1.98 -19.18
CA LEU A 67 -19.04 1.12 -18.36
C LEU A 67 -19.14 1.49 -16.87
N MET A 68 -19.06 2.78 -16.56
CA MET A 68 -19.09 3.25 -15.16
C MET A 68 -20.47 3.13 -14.50
N ASN A 69 -21.57 3.22 -15.26
CA ASN A 69 -22.92 3.24 -14.70
C ASN A 69 -23.66 1.90 -14.83
N ASN A 70 -23.39 1.14 -15.87
CA ASN A 70 -24.10 -0.11 -16.17
C ASN A 70 -23.19 -1.14 -16.85
N PRO A 71 -22.10 -1.60 -16.18
CA PRO A 71 -21.18 -2.59 -16.72
C PRO A 71 -21.90 -3.90 -17.07
N GLY A 72 -21.71 -4.40 -18.30
CA GLY A 72 -22.42 -5.56 -18.83
C GLY A 72 -21.93 -6.89 -18.26
N THR A 73 -20.63 -7.00 -17.96
CA THR A 73 -20.02 -8.26 -17.51
C THR A 73 -19.70 -8.25 -16.01
N ASP A 74 -19.62 -9.43 -15.39
CA ASP A 74 -19.21 -9.57 -13.98
C ASP A 74 -17.81 -9.04 -13.72
N TYR A 75 -16.92 -9.19 -14.69
CA TYR A 75 -15.56 -8.66 -14.56
C TYR A 75 -15.53 -7.14 -14.62
N ALA A 76 -16.26 -6.54 -15.55
CA ALA A 76 -16.37 -5.09 -15.63
C ALA A 76 -17.01 -4.47 -14.37
N ARG A 77 -18.03 -5.14 -13.80
CA ARG A 77 -18.60 -4.72 -12.50
C ARG A 77 -17.53 -4.71 -11.40
N LYS A 78 -16.76 -5.78 -11.28
CA LYS A 78 -15.65 -5.85 -10.30
C LYS A 78 -14.59 -4.79 -10.54
N LEU A 79 -14.27 -4.50 -11.79
CA LEU A 79 -13.30 -3.47 -12.15
C LEU A 79 -13.78 -2.07 -11.76
N VAL A 80 -15.04 -1.75 -12.07
CA VAL A 80 -15.67 -0.46 -11.69
C VAL A 80 -15.77 -0.33 -10.17
N ASP A 81 -16.21 -1.36 -9.46
CA ASP A 81 -16.29 -1.37 -8.01
C ASP A 81 -14.89 -1.21 -7.36
N ALA A 82 -13.87 -1.83 -7.96
CA ALA A 82 -12.51 -1.68 -7.50
C ALA A 82 -11.95 -0.28 -7.76
N GLN A 83 -12.33 0.35 -8.85
CA GLN A 83 -11.92 1.73 -9.16
C GLN A 83 -12.56 2.73 -8.19
N ARG A 84 -13.84 2.55 -7.82
CA ARG A 84 -14.56 3.46 -6.91
C ARG A 84 -14.00 3.43 -5.50
N LEU A 85 -13.55 2.28 -5.00
CA LEU A 85 -13.06 2.08 -3.63
C LEU A 85 -14.01 2.70 -2.59
N GLU A 86 -15.31 2.42 -2.72
CA GLU A 86 -16.30 2.90 -1.75
C GLU A 86 -16.29 2.01 -0.49
N ARG A 87 -16.25 2.62 0.70
CA ARG A 87 -16.43 1.91 1.96
C ARG A 87 -17.83 1.30 2.01
N ARG A 88 -17.94 0.09 2.54
CA ARG A 88 -19.25 -0.53 2.73
C ARG A 88 -20.01 0.17 3.87
N PRO A 89 -21.35 0.32 3.75
CA PRO A 89 -22.15 0.74 4.90
C PRO A 89 -21.90 -0.21 6.08
N GLY A 90 -21.52 0.34 7.23
CA GLY A 90 -21.13 -0.44 8.42
C GLY A 90 -19.62 -0.62 8.62
N ASP A 91 -18.79 -0.22 7.65
CA ASP A 91 -17.33 -0.12 7.84
C ASP A 91 -16.94 1.16 8.62
N GLU A 92 -17.92 1.94 9.07
CA GLU A 92 -17.70 3.06 9.98
C GLU A 92 -17.24 2.49 11.33
N MET A 93 -15.95 2.57 11.58
CA MET A 93 -15.41 2.21 12.88
C MET A 93 -15.84 3.25 13.91
N ASP A 94 -16.37 2.77 15.03
CA ASP A 94 -16.77 3.59 16.16
C ASP A 94 -15.68 4.62 16.48
N SER A 95 -16.06 5.90 16.53
CA SER A 95 -15.17 7.02 16.79
C SER A 95 -14.68 7.09 18.24
N SER A 96 -14.97 6.09 19.07
CA SER A 96 -14.44 6.00 20.41
C SER A 96 -12.92 5.88 20.34
N ALA A 97 -12.25 6.92 20.77
CA ALA A 97 -10.80 7.02 20.83
C ALA A 97 -10.24 5.93 21.76
N GLY A 98 -9.82 4.80 21.18
CA GLY A 98 -9.00 3.81 21.88
C GLY A 98 -7.66 4.43 22.31
N ALA A 99 -6.94 3.77 23.20
CA ALA A 99 -5.58 4.18 23.53
C ALA A 99 -4.68 4.13 22.29
N PRO A 100 -3.74 5.06 22.13
CA PRO A 100 -2.81 5.03 21.00
C PRO A 100 -1.91 3.80 21.09
N VAL A 101 -1.77 3.09 19.96
CA VAL A 101 -0.76 2.03 19.81
C VAL A 101 0.58 2.60 19.40
N PHE A 102 0.58 3.73 18.71
CA PHE A 102 1.75 4.39 18.17
C PHE A 102 1.62 5.90 18.33
N SER A 103 2.72 6.57 18.70
CA SER A 103 2.78 8.02 18.71
C SER A 103 4.17 8.51 18.32
N ALA A 104 4.21 9.54 17.48
CA ALA A 104 5.39 10.32 17.18
C ALA A 104 5.20 11.73 17.78
N SER A 105 6.20 12.23 18.48
CA SER A 105 6.15 13.54 19.13
C SER A 105 7.40 14.36 18.87
N SER A 106 7.22 15.65 18.60
CA SER A 106 8.28 16.63 18.31
C SER A 106 9.28 16.14 17.24
N PHE A 107 8.75 15.54 16.20
CA PHE A 107 9.47 14.74 15.23
C PHE A 107 10.03 15.62 14.12
N ASP A 108 11.38 15.76 14.10
CA ASP A 108 12.10 16.50 13.07
C ASP A 108 12.78 15.51 12.11
N VAL A 109 12.48 15.63 10.83
CA VAL A 109 13.06 14.78 9.79
C VAL A 109 13.63 15.64 8.66
N VAL A 110 14.88 15.35 8.29
CA VAL A 110 15.60 16.00 7.19
C VAL A 110 15.89 14.99 6.10
N THR A 111 15.65 15.37 4.86
CA THR A 111 15.92 14.53 3.68
C THR A 111 17.44 14.37 3.45
N PRO A 112 17.88 13.37 2.65
CA PRO A 112 19.31 13.16 2.37
C PRO A 112 20.04 14.35 1.76
N ASP A 113 19.33 15.21 1.03
CA ASP A 113 19.82 16.45 0.42
C ASP A 113 19.76 17.66 1.37
N GLY A 114 19.45 17.44 2.67
CA GLY A 114 19.45 18.47 3.69
C GLY A 114 18.16 19.31 3.75
N LYS A 115 17.16 19.02 2.94
CA LYS A 115 15.85 19.69 3.03
C LYS A 115 15.08 19.19 4.23
N VAL A 116 14.33 20.07 4.86
CA VAL A 116 13.44 19.71 5.96
C VAL A 116 12.19 19.04 5.38
N ALA A 117 11.98 17.78 5.71
CA ALA A 117 10.75 17.04 5.36
C ALA A 117 9.61 17.38 6.35
N THR A 118 9.95 17.52 7.64
CA THR A 118 9.01 17.96 8.67
C THR A 118 9.75 18.51 9.87
N ARG A 119 9.12 19.44 10.59
CA ARG A 119 9.57 19.94 11.89
C ARG A 119 8.46 19.84 12.90
N ASN A 120 8.82 19.45 14.11
CA ASN A 120 7.91 19.38 15.27
C ASN A 120 6.60 18.63 14.99
N ALA A 121 6.64 17.66 14.06
CA ALA A 121 5.45 16.88 13.76
C ALA A 121 5.03 16.03 14.96
N ALA A 122 3.72 15.96 15.19
CA ALA A 122 3.15 15.11 16.21
C ALA A 122 1.93 14.40 15.62
N PHE A 123 1.87 13.08 15.77
CA PHE A 123 0.73 12.29 15.37
C PHE A 123 0.68 10.98 16.17
N SER A 124 -0.51 10.42 16.28
CA SER A 124 -0.73 9.15 16.94
C SER A 124 -1.69 8.30 16.14
N ILE A 125 -1.64 7.00 16.35
CA ILE A 125 -2.53 6.04 15.71
C ILE A 125 -3.05 5.12 16.81
N ASN A 126 -4.36 4.94 16.86
CA ASN A 126 -5.00 4.03 17.79
C ASN A 126 -5.04 2.60 17.23
N HIS A 127 -5.25 1.62 18.09
CA HIS A 127 -5.46 0.23 17.67
C HIS A 127 -6.59 0.14 16.64
N GLY A 128 -6.37 -0.61 15.57
CA GLY A 128 -7.34 -0.83 14.51
C GLY A 128 -7.62 0.38 13.63
N ARG A 129 -6.80 1.41 13.68
CA ARG A 129 -6.95 2.64 12.88
C ARG A 129 -5.91 2.75 11.78
N GLY A 130 -6.23 3.54 10.78
CA GLY A 130 -5.34 3.88 9.68
C GLY A 130 -5.06 5.38 9.64
N LEU A 131 -3.80 5.72 9.41
CA LEU A 131 -3.31 7.07 9.17
C LEU A 131 -2.73 7.15 7.77
N SER A 132 -3.19 8.10 6.95
CA SER A 132 -2.55 8.37 5.66
C SER A 132 -1.57 9.54 5.76
N LEU A 133 -0.39 9.36 5.18
CA LEU A 133 0.56 10.43 4.89
C LEU A 133 0.38 10.83 3.43
N PHE A 134 -0.23 11.99 3.23
CA PHE A 134 -0.59 12.51 1.91
C PHE A 134 0.26 13.72 1.55
N GLY A 135 0.54 13.91 0.26
CA GLY A 135 1.31 15.06 -0.22
C GLY A 135 1.94 14.80 -1.59
N PRO A 136 2.46 15.84 -2.27
CA PRO A 136 3.06 15.71 -3.59
C PRO A 136 4.29 14.81 -3.58
N SER A 137 4.70 14.36 -4.77
CA SER A 137 5.95 13.60 -4.91
C SER A 137 7.13 14.43 -4.42
N GLY A 138 8.06 13.82 -3.70
CA GLY A 138 9.22 14.53 -3.12
C GLY A 138 8.95 15.34 -1.85
N SER A 139 7.72 15.36 -1.30
CA SER A 139 7.39 16.10 -0.07
C SER A 139 8.05 15.54 1.21
N GLY A 140 8.67 14.37 1.13
CA GLY A 140 9.36 13.76 2.29
C GLY A 140 8.60 12.62 2.97
N LYS A 141 7.47 12.15 2.45
CA LYS A 141 6.66 11.05 3.01
C LYS A 141 7.50 9.80 3.34
N SER A 142 8.23 9.28 2.35
CA SER A 142 9.09 8.09 2.56
C SER A 142 10.24 8.37 3.52
N THR A 143 10.68 9.62 3.67
CA THR A 143 11.69 9.98 4.67
C THR A 143 11.12 9.91 6.08
N ILE A 144 9.88 10.35 6.28
CA ILE A 144 9.15 10.21 7.55
C ILE A 144 8.96 8.73 7.90
N VAL A 145 8.53 7.92 6.92
CA VAL A 145 8.39 6.47 7.09
C VAL A 145 9.70 5.81 7.54
N ARG A 146 10.82 6.14 6.88
CA ARG A 146 12.14 5.61 7.25
C ARG A 146 12.59 6.06 8.65
N ALA A 147 12.14 7.22 9.09
CA ALA A 147 12.41 7.67 10.45
C ALA A 147 11.54 6.91 11.47
N ILE A 148 10.28 6.63 11.17
CA ILE A 148 9.40 5.78 11.99
C ILE A 148 9.97 4.37 12.13
N THR A 149 10.39 3.76 11.04
CA THR A 149 10.97 2.41 11.02
C THR A 149 12.38 2.35 11.61
N GLY A 150 13.03 3.50 11.82
CA GLY A 150 14.40 3.59 12.33
C GLY A 150 15.48 3.33 11.28
N GLU A 151 15.14 3.16 10.02
CA GLU A 151 16.10 3.04 8.91
C GLU A 151 16.92 4.31 8.75
N ARG A 152 16.28 5.45 8.99
CA ARG A 152 16.92 6.75 9.06
C ARG A 152 16.47 7.44 10.34
N PRO A 153 17.34 7.57 11.35
CA PRO A 153 16.99 8.22 12.60
C PRO A 153 16.48 9.65 12.39
N ALA A 154 15.39 10.02 13.06
CA ALA A 154 14.98 11.41 13.16
C ALA A 154 16.04 12.24 13.89
N GLU A 155 16.19 13.52 13.52
CA GLU A 155 17.13 14.41 14.20
C GLU A 155 16.68 14.70 15.62
N LYS A 156 15.38 14.93 15.79
CA LYS A 156 14.72 15.17 17.09
C LYS A 156 13.44 14.36 17.21
N GLY A 157 12.86 14.37 18.40
CA GLY A 157 11.62 13.71 18.71
C GLY A 157 11.77 12.27 19.15
N SER A 158 10.65 11.66 19.43
CA SER A 158 10.55 10.27 19.85
C SER A 158 9.39 9.57 19.17
N VAL A 159 9.56 8.27 19.00
CA VAL A 159 8.50 7.36 18.58
C VAL A 159 8.22 6.46 19.77
N THR A 160 6.97 6.35 20.16
CA THR A 160 6.53 5.43 21.21
C THR A 160 5.55 4.42 20.63
N LEU A 161 5.55 3.22 21.18
CA LEU A 161 4.74 2.09 20.74
C LEU A 161 4.27 1.26 21.93
N ASP A 162 3.00 0.87 21.94
CA ASP A 162 2.50 -0.19 22.83
C ASP A 162 2.92 -1.56 22.23
N LEU A 163 3.74 -2.28 22.98
CA LEU A 163 4.21 -3.61 22.60
C LEU A 163 3.22 -4.72 22.97
N GLY A 164 2.05 -4.37 23.54
CA GLY A 164 0.97 -5.28 23.92
C GLY A 164 0.90 -5.52 25.42
N ASP A 165 1.60 -4.73 26.23
CA ASP A 165 1.55 -4.70 27.69
C ASP A 165 0.71 -3.52 28.23
N GLY A 166 0.22 -2.65 27.33
CA GLY A 166 -0.57 -1.46 27.65
C GLY A 166 0.25 -0.23 27.98
N ASP A 167 1.59 -0.34 27.98
CA ASP A 167 2.50 0.76 28.23
C ASP A 167 3.15 1.26 26.92
N MET A 168 3.36 2.57 26.83
CA MET A 168 4.01 3.20 25.68
C MET A 168 5.54 3.20 25.84
N HIS A 169 6.20 2.32 25.09
CA HIS A 169 7.66 2.18 25.08
C HIS A 169 8.29 3.14 24.07
N VAL A 170 9.34 3.87 24.47
CA VAL A 170 10.13 4.71 23.57
C VAL A 170 11.02 3.83 22.73
N LEU A 171 10.79 3.80 21.41
CA LEU A 171 11.60 3.03 20.48
C LEU A 171 12.99 3.68 20.28
N ALA A 172 14.02 2.86 20.16
CA ALA A 172 15.34 3.35 19.75
C ALA A 172 15.24 4.00 18.36
N ARG A 173 15.94 5.14 18.18
CA ARG A 173 15.88 5.91 16.92
C ARG A 173 16.40 5.13 15.73
N SER A 174 17.47 4.35 15.92
CA SER A 174 18.05 3.51 14.88
C SER A 174 17.53 2.08 14.99
N PHE A 175 17.16 1.48 13.87
CA PHE A 175 16.74 0.07 13.81
C PHE A 175 17.81 -0.89 14.35
N LYS A 176 19.11 -0.51 14.30
CA LYS A 176 20.22 -1.33 14.82
C LYS A 176 20.19 -1.49 16.32
N ASP A 177 19.61 -0.53 17.02
CA ASP A 177 19.53 -0.48 18.47
C ASP A 177 18.21 -1.01 19.01
N ARG A 178 17.24 -1.34 18.10
CA ARG A 178 15.95 -1.90 18.46
C ARG A 178 16.05 -3.38 18.82
N SER A 179 15.32 -3.79 19.84
CA SER A 179 15.13 -5.19 20.20
C SER A 179 14.38 -5.96 19.11
N GLN A 180 14.43 -7.30 19.15
CA GLN A 180 13.69 -8.13 18.19
C GLN A 180 12.17 -7.90 18.28
N THR A 181 11.64 -7.64 19.48
CA THR A 181 10.22 -7.33 19.69
C THR A 181 9.84 -6.00 19.04
N GLU A 182 10.63 -4.95 19.25
CA GLU A 182 10.43 -3.64 18.62
C GLU A 182 10.51 -3.71 17.09
N LEU A 183 11.48 -4.49 16.57
CA LEU A 183 11.62 -4.71 15.13
C LEU A 183 10.44 -5.49 14.54
N ALA A 184 9.89 -6.46 15.26
CA ALA A 184 8.71 -7.21 14.82
C ALA A 184 7.46 -6.32 14.83
N ALA A 185 7.30 -5.49 15.86
CA ALA A 185 6.11 -4.69 16.10
C ALA A 185 5.88 -3.58 15.06
N VAL A 186 6.92 -3.07 14.39
CA VAL A 186 6.81 -2.08 13.30
C VAL A 186 7.38 -2.68 12.02
N GLN A 187 6.52 -2.98 11.08
CA GLN A 187 6.91 -3.55 9.79
C GLN A 187 6.59 -2.61 8.64
N MET A 188 7.38 -2.66 7.58
CA MET A 188 7.19 -1.85 6.38
C MET A 188 7.07 -2.72 5.13
N VAL A 189 6.12 -2.37 4.28
CA VAL A 189 6.00 -2.86 2.91
C VAL A 189 6.41 -1.72 1.98
N PRO A 190 7.57 -1.83 1.31
CA PRO A 190 8.06 -0.77 0.42
C PRO A 190 7.30 -0.73 -0.90
N GLN A 191 7.44 0.36 -1.63
CA GLN A 191 6.87 0.59 -2.95
C GLN A 191 7.30 -0.50 -3.96
N ASP A 192 8.59 -0.82 -3.98
CA ASP A 192 9.14 -1.88 -4.82
C ASP A 192 9.32 -3.18 -4.01
N PRO A 193 8.53 -4.23 -4.25
CA PRO A 193 8.65 -5.50 -3.56
C PRO A 193 9.99 -6.20 -3.81
N ALA A 194 10.66 -5.94 -4.96
CA ALA A 194 11.96 -6.53 -5.27
C ALA A 194 13.04 -6.10 -4.27
N THR A 195 12.93 -4.90 -3.70
CA THR A 195 13.85 -4.41 -2.66
C THR A 195 13.70 -5.14 -1.34
N SER A 196 12.55 -5.73 -1.10
CA SER A 196 12.22 -6.40 0.15
C SER A 196 12.41 -7.91 0.13
N LEU A 197 12.30 -8.54 -1.04
CA LEU A 197 12.39 -10.00 -1.18
C LEU A 197 13.80 -10.43 -1.60
N ASN A 198 14.34 -11.45 -0.93
CA ASN A 198 15.64 -12.01 -1.30
C ASN A 198 15.49 -12.90 -2.54
N PRO A 199 16.10 -12.53 -3.68
CA PRO A 199 15.94 -13.27 -4.93
C PRO A 199 16.53 -14.69 -4.92
N ALA A 200 17.42 -14.99 -3.97
CA ALA A 200 18.05 -16.30 -3.82
C ALA A 200 17.22 -17.31 -3.02
N LEU A 201 16.14 -16.86 -2.38
CA LEU A 201 15.29 -17.69 -1.51
C LEU A 201 13.90 -17.84 -2.10
N CYS A 202 13.34 -19.06 -2.07
CA CYS A 202 11.93 -19.25 -2.42
C CYS A 202 11.00 -18.60 -1.38
N VAL A 203 9.76 -18.36 -1.77
CA VAL A 203 8.72 -17.74 -0.94
C VAL A 203 8.57 -18.45 0.42
N ASP A 204 8.46 -19.80 0.41
CA ASP A 204 8.33 -20.59 1.64
C ASP A 204 9.48 -20.31 2.63
N THR A 205 10.72 -20.27 2.14
CA THR A 205 11.88 -20.02 3.00
C THR A 205 11.84 -18.62 3.61
N GLN A 206 11.42 -17.62 2.86
CA GLN A 206 11.36 -16.24 3.34
C GLN A 206 10.27 -16.09 4.41
N LEU A 207 9.06 -16.59 4.14
CA LEU A 207 7.96 -16.53 5.10
C LEU A 207 8.25 -17.37 6.34
N SER A 208 8.77 -18.59 6.18
CA SER A 208 9.14 -19.47 7.29
C SER A 208 10.20 -18.82 8.21
N ARG A 209 11.16 -18.09 7.66
CA ARG A 209 12.16 -17.35 8.45
C ARG A 209 11.52 -16.21 9.25
N ALA A 210 10.57 -15.48 8.64
CA ALA A 210 9.84 -14.41 9.31
C ALA A 210 9.01 -14.95 10.47
N VAL A 211 8.23 -16.02 10.25
CA VAL A 211 7.43 -16.70 11.29
C VAL A 211 8.33 -17.19 12.44
N ARG A 212 9.45 -17.83 12.14
CA ARG A 212 10.38 -18.35 13.18
C ARG A 212 11.05 -17.26 14.01
N ARG A 213 11.11 -16.04 13.50
CA ARG A 213 11.65 -14.92 14.26
C ARG A 213 10.75 -14.55 15.44
N VAL A 214 9.44 -14.65 15.25
CA VAL A 214 8.43 -14.39 16.30
C VAL A 214 8.20 -15.66 17.13
N HIS A 215 8.17 -16.82 16.47
CA HIS A 215 7.88 -18.10 17.09
C HIS A 215 9.06 -19.10 16.99
N PRO A 216 10.18 -18.86 17.70
CA PRO A 216 11.41 -19.68 17.56
C PRO A 216 11.24 -21.14 18.02
N ARG A 217 10.21 -21.41 18.84
CA ARG A 217 9.92 -22.74 19.38
C ARG A 217 8.91 -23.57 18.59
N TRP A 218 8.30 -22.96 17.56
CA TRP A 218 7.31 -23.68 16.75
C TRP A 218 7.94 -24.83 15.97
N SER A 219 7.20 -25.92 15.87
CA SER A 219 7.55 -27.07 15.05
C SER A 219 7.54 -26.70 13.56
N ARG A 220 8.13 -27.56 12.73
CA ARG A 220 8.09 -27.39 11.27
C ARG A 220 6.65 -27.41 10.71
N LYS A 221 5.75 -28.14 11.39
CA LYS A 221 4.34 -28.25 10.99
C LYS A 221 3.62 -26.91 11.23
N GLU A 222 3.71 -26.37 12.44
CA GLU A 222 3.08 -25.09 12.81
C GLU A 222 3.56 -23.94 11.91
N VAL A 223 4.88 -23.86 11.64
CA VAL A 223 5.43 -22.84 10.72
C VAL A 223 4.86 -23.00 9.32
N ARG A 224 4.71 -24.22 8.82
CA ARG A 224 4.16 -24.48 7.47
C ARG A 224 2.67 -24.11 7.39
N GLU A 225 1.90 -24.42 8.41
CA GLU A 225 0.49 -24.05 8.52
C GLU A 225 0.36 -22.53 8.51
N ARG A 226 1.13 -21.82 9.33
CA ARG A 226 1.12 -20.35 9.36
C ARG A 226 1.52 -19.72 8.02
N VAL A 227 2.49 -20.28 7.31
CA VAL A 227 2.84 -19.83 5.96
C VAL A 227 1.69 -19.99 4.98
N SER A 228 0.93 -21.09 5.04
CA SER A 228 -0.28 -21.27 4.21
C SER A 228 -1.35 -20.24 4.55
N GLU A 229 -1.61 -20.00 5.84
CA GLU A 229 -2.56 -18.96 6.29
C GLU A 229 -2.17 -17.57 5.78
N LEU A 230 -0.90 -17.19 5.91
CA LEU A 230 -0.39 -15.91 5.42
C LEU A 230 -0.57 -15.75 3.91
N LEU A 231 -0.32 -16.80 3.13
CA LEU A 231 -0.56 -16.78 1.68
C LEU A 231 -2.05 -16.68 1.37
N ALA A 232 -2.90 -17.39 2.10
CA ALA A 232 -4.36 -17.30 1.93
C ALA A 232 -4.88 -15.89 2.25
N LEU A 233 -4.37 -15.24 3.31
CA LEU A 233 -4.71 -13.85 3.67
C LEU A 233 -4.45 -12.89 2.52
N VAL A 234 -3.33 -13.05 1.82
CA VAL A 234 -3.00 -12.20 0.65
C VAL A 234 -3.49 -12.79 -0.67
N ARG A 235 -4.39 -13.78 -0.62
CA ARG A 235 -5.03 -14.43 -1.79
C ARG A 235 -4.02 -14.99 -2.79
N LEU A 236 -2.97 -15.61 -2.28
CA LEU A 236 -2.00 -16.36 -3.07
C LEU A 236 -2.18 -17.88 -2.85
N PRO A 237 -2.09 -18.68 -3.92
CA PRO A 237 -2.19 -20.13 -3.80
C PRO A 237 -0.91 -20.72 -3.21
N ASP A 238 -1.03 -21.92 -2.60
CA ASP A 238 0.09 -22.59 -1.91
C ASP A 238 1.25 -22.97 -2.83
N GLU A 239 0.99 -23.16 -4.12
CA GLU A 239 1.98 -23.49 -5.14
C GLU A 239 3.07 -22.44 -5.27
N ILE A 240 2.76 -21.18 -4.91
CA ILE A 240 3.71 -20.07 -4.97
C ILE A 240 4.88 -20.23 -3.98
N LYS A 241 4.73 -21.05 -2.95
CA LYS A 241 5.77 -21.36 -1.94
C LYS A 241 7.10 -21.75 -2.55
N ARG A 242 7.07 -22.49 -3.67
CA ARG A 242 8.26 -23.02 -4.34
C ARG A 242 8.90 -22.02 -5.30
N GLN A 243 8.21 -20.93 -5.60
CA GLN A 243 8.69 -19.93 -6.54
C GLN A 243 9.72 -19.00 -5.89
N HIS A 244 10.60 -18.45 -6.72
CA HIS A 244 11.54 -17.42 -6.32
C HIS A 244 10.99 -16.04 -6.75
N PRO A 245 11.37 -14.94 -6.10
CA PRO A 245 10.85 -13.61 -6.41
C PRO A 245 10.92 -13.23 -7.89
N ARG A 246 11.97 -13.66 -8.59
CA ARG A 246 12.16 -13.38 -10.02
C ARG A 246 11.14 -14.04 -10.96
N SER A 247 10.44 -15.07 -10.50
CA SER A 247 9.41 -15.77 -11.29
C SER A 247 7.98 -15.29 -10.96
N LEU A 248 7.85 -14.36 -10.00
CA LEU A 248 6.57 -13.78 -9.62
C LEU A 248 6.21 -12.61 -10.52
N SER A 249 4.91 -12.43 -10.79
CA SER A 249 4.42 -11.16 -11.31
C SER A 249 4.62 -10.03 -10.27
N GLY A 250 4.63 -8.78 -10.70
CA GLY A 250 4.75 -7.63 -9.80
C GLY A 250 3.71 -7.68 -8.67
N GLY A 251 2.44 -7.95 -9.00
CA GLY A 251 1.38 -8.08 -8.00
C GLY A 251 1.54 -9.30 -7.07
N GLN A 252 2.07 -10.42 -7.56
CA GLN A 252 2.39 -11.57 -6.70
C GLN A 252 3.54 -11.25 -5.75
N ALA A 253 4.61 -10.62 -6.24
CA ALA A 253 5.74 -10.19 -5.41
C ALA A 253 5.29 -9.22 -4.31
N GLN A 254 4.42 -8.27 -4.64
CA GLN A 254 3.86 -7.32 -3.69
C GLN A 254 3.06 -8.03 -2.58
N ARG A 255 2.19 -8.97 -2.95
CA ARG A 255 1.42 -9.75 -1.98
C ARG A 255 2.31 -10.64 -1.09
N VAL A 256 3.38 -11.21 -1.63
CA VAL A 256 4.38 -11.94 -0.83
C VAL A 256 5.11 -11.01 0.14
N ALA A 257 5.45 -9.78 -0.27
CA ALA A 257 6.07 -8.79 0.61
C ALA A 257 5.13 -8.41 1.78
N ILE A 258 3.83 -8.24 1.51
CA ILE A 258 2.82 -8.00 2.56
C ILE A 258 2.72 -9.21 3.48
N ALA A 259 2.60 -10.43 2.96
CA ALA A 259 2.55 -11.66 3.76
C ALA A 259 3.79 -11.81 4.67
N ARG A 260 4.97 -11.43 4.16
CA ARG A 260 6.20 -11.45 4.95
C ARG A 260 6.19 -10.42 6.09
N ALA A 261 5.68 -9.23 5.84
CA ALA A 261 5.53 -8.22 6.88
C ALA A 261 4.54 -8.71 7.96
N LEU A 262 3.38 -9.25 7.56
CA LEU A 262 2.38 -9.83 8.47
C LEU A 262 2.89 -11.06 9.24
N ALA A 263 3.87 -11.80 8.71
CA ALA A 263 4.51 -12.92 9.40
C ALA A 263 5.25 -12.52 10.69
N HIS A 264 5.52 -11.24 10.88
CA HIS A 264 6.10 -10.70 12.11
C HIS A 264 5.05 -10.31 13.16
N GLU A 265 3.76 -10.46 12.85
CA GLU A 265 2.64 -10.08 13.72
C GLU A 265 2.73 -8.62 14.22
N PRO A 266 2.88 -7.68 13.27
CA PRO A 266 3.15 -6.30 13.62
C PRO A 266 1.97 -5.63 14.33
N LYS A 267 2.27 -4.69 15.24
CA LYS A 267 1.30 -3.75 15.80
C LYS A 267 1.02 -2.60 14.84
N VAL A 268 2.04 -2.19 14.09
CA VAL A 268 1.97 -1.14 13.08
C VAL A 268 2.53 -1.66 11.75
N LEU A 269 1.73 -1.59 10.71
CA LEU A 269 2.14 -1.88 9.34
C LEU A 269 2.22 -0.58 8.55
N VAL A 270 3.40 -0.27 8.04
CA VAL A 270 3.64 0.88 7.18
C VAL A 270 3.63 0.43 5.72
N CYS A 271 2.74 1.00 4.92
CA CYS A 271 2.59 0.74 3.50
C CYS A 271 3.07 1.96 2.70
N ASP A 272 4.28 1.91 2.15
CA ASP A 272 4.85 3.01 1.35
C ASP A 272 4.54 2.79 -0.12
N GLU A 273 3.48 3.42 -0.63
CA GLU A 273 2.94 3.27 -2.00
C GLU A 273 2.79 1.81 -2.46
N SER A 274 2.61 0.92 -1.52
CA SER A 274 2.74 -0.54 -1.70
C SER A 274 1.62 -1.18 -2.54
N THR A 275 0.61 -0.43 -2.95
CA THR A 275 -0.50 -0.94 -3.79
C THR A 275 -0.63 -0.20 -5.12
N SER A 276 0.22 0.78 -5.42
CA SER A 276 0.12 1.62 -6.62
C SER A 276 0.41 0.87 -7.94
N ALA A 277 1.23 -0.18 -7.87
CA ALA A 277 1.58 -1.00 -9.04
C ALA A 277 0.64 -2.20 -9.28
N LEU A 278 -0.45 -2.29 -8.50
CA LEU A 278 -1.42 -3.37 -8.63
C LEU A 278 -2.57 -2.96 -9.55
N ASP A 279 -3.12 -3.93 -10.29
CA ASP A 279 -4.39 -3.70 -10.98
C ASP A 279 -5.51 -3.40 -9.97
N PRO A 280 -6.56 -2.65 -10.36
CA PRO A 280 -7.59 -2.18 -9.41
C PRO A 280 -8.25 -3.30 -8.60
N THR A 281 -8.51 -4.45 -9.22
CA THR A 281 -9.17 -5.57 -8.52
C THR A 281 -8.26 -6.19 -7.46
N THR A 282 -7.00 -6.40 -7.79
CA THR A 282 -5.98 -6.88 -6.84
C THR A 282 -5.71 -5.84 -5.75
N GLN A 283 -5.63 -4.56 -6.11
CA GLN A 283 -5.48 -3.47 -5.14
C GLN A 283 -6.60 -3.50 -4.12
N LYS A 284 -7.87 -3.52 -4.59
CA LYS A 284 -9.03 -3.58 -3.70
C LYS A 284 -8.99 -4.80 -2.78
N ASP A 285 -8.67 -5.99 -3.30
CA ASP A 285 -8.58 -7.21 -2.51
C ASP A 285 -7.57 -7.11 -1.36
N ILE A 286 -6.41 -6.48 -1.60
CA ILE A 286 -5.40 -6.23 -0.56
C ILE A 286 -5.88 -5.19 0.45
N LEU A 287 -6.49 -4.11 -0.02
CA LEU A 287 -7.01 -3.07 0.88
C LEU A 287 -8.14 -3.63 1.76
N ASP A 288 -9.03 -4.47 1.22
CA ASP A 288 -10.06 -5.19 1.98
C ASP A 288 -9.42 -6.06 3.07
N THR A 289 -8.37 -6.80 2.73
CA THR A 289 -7.62 -7.63 3.69
C THR A 289 -6.99 -6.78 4.79
N LEU A 290 -6.34 -5.68 4.47
CA LEU A 290 -5.76 -4.77 5.45
C LEU A 290 -6.83 -4.14 6.35
N ASN A 291 -7.98 -3.74 5.79
CA ASN A 291 -9.11 -3.24 6.56
C ASN A 291 -9.70 -4.32 7.48
N GLN A 292 -9.75 -5.56 7.05
CA GLN A 292 -10.16 -6.67 7.89
C GLN A 292 -9.19 -6.89 9.06
N LEU A 293 -7.88 -6.92 8.82
CA LEU A 293 -6.86 -7.05 9.86
C LEU A 293 -6.92 -5.89 10.88
N LYS A 294 -7.21 -4.66 10.42
CA LYS A 294 -7.45 -3.54 11.33
C LYS A 294 -8.59 -3.84 12.31
N ARG A 295 -9.73 -4.31 11.78
CA ARG A 295 -10.93 -4.57 12.60
C ARG A 295 -10.75 -5.78 13.53
N ASP A 296 -10.22 -6.88 12.99
CA ASP A 296 -10.24 -8.17 13.68
C ASP A 296 -9.04 -8.35 14.63
N GLU A 297 -7.88 -7.79 14.25
CA GLU A 297 -6.62 -7.97 14.98
C GLU A 297 -6.09 -6.67 15.63
N GLY A 298 -6.79 -5.56 15.44
CA GLY A 298 -6.37 -4.27 15.98
C GLY A 298 -5.11 -3.70 15.32
N LEU A 299 -4.75 -4.17 14.10
CA LEU A 299 -3.60 -3.70 13.36
C LEU A 299 -3.71 -2.20 13.06
N ALA A 300 -2.69 -1.41 13.42
CA ALA A 300 -2.60 -0.03 12.99
C ALA A 300 -1.91 0.08 11.63
N LEU A 301 -2.46 0.90 10.73
CA LEU A 301 -1.90 1.13 9.40
C LEU A 301 -1.36 2.55 9.26
N VAL A 302 -0.16 2.68 8.70
CA VAL A 302 0.34 3.93 8.12
C VAL A 302 0.40 3.74 6.61
N VAL A 303 -0.39 4.52 5.87
CA VAL A 303 -0.46 4.40 4.41
C VAL A 303 0.13 5.65 3.78
N VAL A 304 1.21 5.50 3.03
CA VAL A 304 1.74 6.54 2.17
C VAL A 304 1.17 6.34 0.79
N THR A 305 0.45 7.32 0.28
CA THR A 305 -0.15 7.26 -1.05
C THR A 305 -0.37 8.66 -1.61
N HIS A 306 -0.36 8.77 -2.92
CA HIS A 306 -0.83 9.95 -3.64
C HIS A 306 -2.27 9.77 -4.16
N ALA A 307 -2.83 8.57 -4.03
CA ALA A 307 -4.20 8.25 -4.44
C ALA A 307 -5.17 8.51 -3.28
N GLU A 308 -5.88 9.63 -3.32
CA GLU A 308 -6.84 10.06 -2.30
C GLU A 308 -7.90 8.97 -2.01
N ARG A 309 -8.37 8.27 -3.05
CA ARG A 309 -9.32 7.15 -2.89
C ARG A 309 -8.78 6.02 -2.02
N VAL A 310 -7.47 5.69 -2.14
CA VAL A 310 -6.82 4.66 -1.31
C VAL A 310 -6.74 5.13 0.14
N ALA A 311 -6.32 6.38 0.36
CA ALA A 311 -6.26 6.98 1.69
C ALA A 311 -7.64 6.92 2.37
N ARG A 312 -8.68 7.43 1.73
CA ARG A 312 -10.06 7.44 2.27
C ARG A 312 -10.64 6.04 2.48
N TYR A 313 -10.23 5.07 1.67
CA TYR A 313 -10.71 3.69 1.81
C TYR A 313 -10.09 2.96 3.02
N THR A 314 -8.85 3.26 3.37
CA THR A 314 -8.07 2.52 4.37
C THR A 314 -7.84 3.27 5.67
N CYS A 315 -7.87 4.61 5.64
CA CYS A 315 -7.48 5.45 6.77
C CYS A 315 -8.64 6.30 7.27
N GLU A 316 -8.68 6.50 8.56
CA GLU A 316 -9.64 7.37 9.26
C GLU A 316 -9.05 8.77 9.46
N GLU A 317 -7.73 8.86 9.48
CA GLU A 317 -7.00 10.12 9.67
C GLU A 317 -6.07 10.38 8.49
N GLU A 318 -5.88 11.65 8.18
CA GLU A 318 -5.03 12.10 7.08
C GLU A 318 -4.12 13.23 7.55
N ILE A 319 -2.84 13.13 7.21
CA ILE A 319 -1.85 14.14 7.53
C ILE A 319 -1.19 14.61 6.26
N ALA A 320 -1.30 15.90 5.98
CA ALA A 320 -0.62 16.55 4.87
C ALA A 320 0.90 16.65 5.14
N VAL A 321 1.71 16.33 4.14
CA VAL A 321 3.17 16.49 4.18
C VAL A 321 3.57 17.41 3.03
N PRO A 322 4.33 18.50 3.26
CA PRO A 322 4.95 18.89 4.52
C PRO A 322 3.95 19.31 5.59
N PHE A 323 4.31 19.06 6.84
CA PHE A 323 3.52 19.55 7.97
C PHE A 323 3.60 21.09 7.99
N GLU A 324 2.46 21.75 7.88
CA GLU A 324 2.35 23.17 8.17
C GLU A 324 2.29 23.30 9.70
N GLY A 325 3.39 23.85 10.27
CA GLY A 325 3.54 24.05 11.71
C GLY A 325 2.74 25.22 12.25
#